data_f6e3eb755f40064712786eb424576ca8
#
_entry.id   f6e3eb755f40064712786eb424576ca8
#
_cell.length_a   1.000
_cell.length_b   1.000
_cell.length_c   1.000
_cell.angle_alpha   90.00
_cell.angle_beta   90.00
_cell.angle_gamma   90.00
#
_symmetry.space_group_name_H-M   'P 1'
#
loop_
_entity.id
_entity.type
_entity.pdbx_description
1 polymer ?
#
loop_
_entity_poly.entity_id
_entity_poly.type
_entity_poly.pdbx_seq_one_letter_code
_entity_poly.pdbx_strand_id
1 'polypeptide(L)'
;MMEMKKDIISAYIDGEIKDELLEKEILSRINTDQDFAIEYRVHSLVKTLVKEKVEFKQTPVKVRAKILKSIGSTTKVQSENNSFFANLFEKPAFSFATAFVVILAIVLIIINRPNIVEKKDFAVEQLGSKNMFVQAKSNFNSILEGKLAPQLTSTNSNEIKNFFTNNGVKYSTLVPNVNDWNLLGAVVSEDQGEKFAHHVYVSEDGKLAYLFQVDESYLYDHEIISLSDDLIKYLDEGNCYTSVTDSSVTLFTKMENNICAIVSNGNSKDLEKSFCSL
;
A
#
# COMPACT_ATOMS: atom_id res chain seq x y z
N MET A 1 -24.74 2.89 -28.20
CA MET A 1 -23.41 3.53 -28.08
C MET A 1 -22.85 3.54 -26.64
N MET A 2 -23.71 3.51 -25.63
CA MET A 2 -23.30 3.53 -24.20
C MET A 2 -22.84 2.15 -23.67
N GLU A 3 -23.42 1.06 -24.12
CA GLU A 3 -23.04 -0.31 -23.72
C GLU A 3 -21.64 -0.75 -24.18
N MET A 4 -21.27 -0.38 -25.41
CA MET A 4 -19.95 -0.72 -25.96
C MET A 4 -18.77 -0.06 -25.20
N LYS A 5 -18.99 1.09 -24.50
CA LYS A 5 -17.98 1.76 -23.70
C LYS A 5 -17.61 0.97 -22.43
N LYS A 6 -18.59 0.36 -21.74
CA LYS A 6 -18.37 -0.37 -20.49
C LYS A 6 -17.56 -1.64 -20.68
N ASP A 7 -17.85 -2.37 -21.76
CA ASP A 7 -17.14 -3.61 -22.08
C ASP A 7 -15.65 -3.38 -22.39
N ILE A 8 -15.33 -2.28 -23.07
CA ILE A 8 -13.95 -1.93 -23.42
C ILE A 8 -13.13 -1.56 -22.17
N ILE A 9 -13.71 -0.78 -21.25
CA ILE A 9 -13.04 -0.41 -20.00
C ILE A 9 -12.77 -1.65 -19.14
N SER A 10 -13.76 -2.53 -19.00
CA SER A 10 -13.59 -3.77 -18.26
C SER A 10 -12.51 -4.67 -18.87
N ALA A 11 -12.53 -4.86 -20.20
CA ALA A 11 -11.53 -5.65 -20.92
C ALA A 11 -10.10 -5.07 -20.77
N TYR A 12 -9.98 -3.73 -20.78
CA TYR A 12 -8.70 -3.07 -20.56
C TYR A 12 -8.18 -3.31 -19.14
N ILE A 13 -9.03 -3.12 -18.12
CA ILE A 13 -8.71 -3.36 -16.71
C ILE A 13 -8.35 -4.84 -16.46
N ASP A 14 -8.97 -5.78 -17.19
CA ASP A 14 -8.70 -7.21 -17.07
C ASP A 14 -7.46 -7.68 -17.84
N GLY A 15 -6.84 -6.77 -18.62
CA GLY A 15 -5.66 -7.09 -19.45
C GLY A 15 -5.99 -8.00 -20.63
N GLU A 16 -7.24 -7.97 -21.11
CA GLU A 16 -7.71 -8.80 -22.22
C GLU A 16 -7.47 -8.14 -23.59
N ILE A 17 -7.13 -6.83 -23.62
CA ILE A 17 -6.84 -6.09 -24.84
C ILE A 17 -5.42 -6.43 -25.27
N LYS A 18 -5.31 -7.03 -26.47
CA LYS A 18 -4.04 -7.41 -27.10
C LYS A 18 -3.63 -6.50 -28.25
N ASP A 19 -4.50 -5.59 -28.65
CA ASP A 19 -4.27 -4.64 -29.73
C ASP A 19 -3.62 -3.36 -29.16
N GLU A 20 -2.34 -3.14 -29.50
CA GLU A 20 -1.56 -1.99 -29.03
C GLU A 20 -2.14 -0.63 -29.49
N LEU A 21 -2.83 -0.58 -30.64
CA LEU A 21 -3.43 0.66 -31.12
C LEU A 21 -4.66 1.00 -30.28
N LEU A 22 -5.47 0.00 -29.96
CA LEU A 22 -6.65 0.16 -29.11
C LEU A 22 -6.24 0.52 -27.67
N GLU A 23 -5.18 -0.08 -27.14
CA GLU A 23 -4.63 0.23 -25.83
C GLU A 23 -4.20 1.71 -25.74
N LYS A 24 -3.47 2.20 -26.75
CA LYS A 24 -3.06 3.62 -26.83
C LYS A 24 -4.26 4.57 -26.95
N GLU A 25 -5.30 4.17 -27.70
CA GLU A 25 -6.52 4.97 -27.78
C GLU A 25 -7.23 5.07 -26.43
N ILE A 26 -7.34 3.95 -25.68
CA ILE A 26 -7.94 3.92 -24.34
C ILE A 26 -7.15 4.82 -23.40
N LEU A 27 -5.82 4.69 -23.36
CA LEU A 27 -4.96 5.56 -22.55
C LEU A 27 -5.10 7.04 -22.89
N SER A 28 -5.18 7.36 -24.18
CA SER A 28 -5.45 8.73 -24.63
C SER A 28 -6.79 9.24 -24.11
N ARG A 29 -7.84 8.43 -24.16
CA ARG A 29 -9.18 8.80 -23.67
C ARG A 29 -9.21 8.95 -22.15
N ILE A 30 -8.54 8.10 -21.39
CA ILE A 30 -8.40 8.24 -19.94
C ILE A 30 -7.79 9.60 -19.58
N ASN A 31 -6.87 10.13 -20.41
CA ASN A 31 -6.19 11.39 -20.16
C ASN A 31 -6.94 12.62 -20.68
N THR A 32 -7.85 12.47 -21.65
CA THR A 32 -8.49 13.60 -22.33
C THR A 32 -10.01 13.70 -22.11
N ASP A 33 -10.67 12.61 -21.73
CA ASP A 33 -12.11 12.52 -21.50
C ASP A 33 -12.38 12.25 -20.01
N GLN A 34 -12.85 13.27 -19.32
CA GLN A 34 -13.09 13.21 -17.88
C GLN A 34 -14.15 12.15 -17.49
N ASP A 35 -15.21 11.99 -18.27
CA ASP A 35 -16.26 11.00 -18.01
C ASP A 35 -15.71 9.58 -18.20
N PHE A 36 -14.89 9.37 -19.22
CA PHE A 36 -14.23 8.08 -19.45
C PHE A 36 -13.21 7.76 -18.35
N ALA A 37 -12.46 8.76 -17.88
CA ALA A 37 -11.52 8.61 -16.76
C ALA A 37 -12.25 8.24 -15.46
N ILE A 38 -13.39 8.84 -15.17
CA ILE A 38 -14.21 8.50 -13.99
C ILE A 38 -14.70 7.06 -14.08
N GLU A 39 -15.23 6.67 -15.24
CA GLU A 39 -15.74 5.31 -15.45
C GLU A 39 -14.63 4.26 -15.32
N TYR A 40 -13.45 4.50 -15.89
CA TYR A 40 -12.26 3.66 -15.71
C TYR A 40 -11.88 3.52 -14.22
N ARG A 41 -11.85 4.62 -13.47
CA ARG A 41 -11.49 4.61 -12.04
C ARG A 41 -12.50 3.82 -11.20
N VAL A 42 -13.79 4.00 -11.47
CA VAL A 42 -14.86 3.25 -10.78
C VAL A 42 -14.71 1.75 -11.03
N HIS A 43 -14.50 1.34 -12.27
CA HIS A 43 -14.33 -0.08 -12.62
C HIS A 43 -13.05 -0.66 -12.00
N SER A 44 -11.94 0.08 -12.00
CA SER A 44 -10.69 -0.33 -11.34
C SER A 44 -10.88 -0.52 -9.83
N LEU A 45 -11.59 0.42 -9.20
CA LEU A 45 -11.92 0.33 -7.76
C LEU A 45 -12.75 -0.92 -7.46
N VAL A 46 -13.83 -1.15 -8.24
CA VAL A 46 -14.69 -2.33 -8.09
C VAL A 46 -13.89 -3.62 -8.24
N LYS A 47 -13.02 -3.71 -9.25
CA LYS A 47 -12.16 -4.90 -9.44
C LYS A 47 -11.24 -5.14 -8.24
N THR A 48 -10.63 -4.08 -7.70
CA THR A 48 -9.79 -4.18 -6.51
C THR A 48 -10.58 -4.68 -5.31
N LEU A 49 -11.76 -4.10 -5.06
CA LEU A 49 -12.65 -4.51 -3.98
C LEU A 49 -13.09 -5.99 -4.11
N VAL A 50 -13.44 -6.42 -5.32
CA VAL A 50 -13.82 -7.83 -5.59
C VAL A 50 -12.64 -8.75 -5.32
N LYS A 51 -11.43 -8.39 -5.79
CA LYS A 51 -10.20 -9.18 -5.61
C LYS A 51 -9.84 -9.37 -4.13
N GLU A 52 -10.06 -8.35 -3.30
CA GLU A 52 -9.78 -8.42 -1.86
C GLU A 52 -10.85 -9.17 -1.06
N LYS A 53 -12.13 -9.08 -1.48
CA LYS A 53 -13.23 -9.76 -0.79
C LYS A 53 -13.39 -11.23 -1.18
N VAL A 54 -12.84 -11.67 -2.33
CA VAL A 54 -12.86 -13.05 -2.75
C VAL A 54 -11.69 -13.79 -2.14
N GLU A 55 -11.91 -14.53 -1.07
CA GLU A 55 -10.93 -15.49 -0.55
C GLU A 55 -10.61 -16.53 -1.61
N PHE A 56 -9.45 -16.45 -2.22
CA PHE A 56 -8.94 -17.51 -3.09
C PHE A 56 -8.53 -18.70 -2.24
N LYS A 57 -9.47 -19.61 -2.01
CA LYS A 57 -9.15 -20.91 -1.41
C LYS A 57 -8.22 -21.66 -2.35
N GLN A 58 -7.05 -22.03 -1.86
CA GLN A 58 -6.12 -22.83 -2.64
C GLN A 58 -6.81 -24.14 -3.08
N THR A 59 -6.70 -24.44 -4.37
CA THR A 59 -7.27 -25.66 -4.92
C THR A 59 -6.70 -26.88 -4.17
N PRO A 60 -7.54 -27.77 -3.63
CA PRO A 60 -7.08 -28.96 -2.93
C PRO A 60 -6.07 -29.75 -3.77
N VAL A 61 -4.97 -30.18 -3.15
CA VAL A 61 -3.86 -30.85 -3.84
C VAL A 61 -4.33 -32.01 -4.74
N LYS A 62 -5.34 -32.76 -4.31
CA LYS A 62 -5.95 -33.87 -5.09
C LYS A 62 -6.62 -33.38 -6.39
N VAL A 63 -7.29 -32.22 -6.37
CA VAL A 63 -7.96 -31.65 -7.54
C VAL A 63 -6.91 -31.11 -8.51
N ARG A 64 -5.87 -30.41 -8.00
CA ARG A 64 -4.75 -29.91 -8.78
C ARG A 64 -4.00 -31.04 -9.48
N ALA A 65 -3.71 -32.14 -8.77
CA ALA A 65 -3.06 -33.32 -9.34
C ALA A 65 -3.89 -33.97 -10.45
N LYS A 66 -5.25 -34.03 -10.27
CA LYS A 66 -6.15 -34.56 -11.28
C LYS A 66 -6.19 -33.72 -12.55
N ILE A 67 -6.20 -32.39 -12.41
CA ILE A 67 -6.16 -31.45 -13.54
C ILE A 67 -4.82 -31.58 -14.27
N LEU A 68 -3.68 -31.56 -13.57
CA LEU A 68 -2.34 -31.71 -14.18
C LEU A 68 -2.19 -33.03 -14.93
N LYS A 69 -2.79 -34.13 -14.40
CA LYS A 69 -2.81 -35.44 -15.09
C LYS A 69 -3.66 -35.39 -16.36
N SER A 70 -4.79 -34.66 -16.36
CA SER A 70 -5.68 -34.56 -17.53
C SER A 70 -5.11 -33.72 -18.68
N ILE A 71 -4.21 -32.73 -18.39
CA ILE A 71 -3.55 -31.90 -19.41
C ILE A 71 -2.20 -32.43 -19.86
N GLY A 72 -1.81 -33.65 -19.45
CA GLY A 72 -0.64 -34.36 -19.98
C GLY A 72 0.73 -33.83 -19.56
N SER A 73 0.83 -32.93 -18.59
CA SER A 73 2.10 -32.41 -18.08
C SER A 73 2.65 -33.32 -16.98
N THR A 74 3.24 -34.46 -17.34
CA THR A 74 4.07 -35.26 -16.43
C THR A 74 5.50 -34.70 -16.45
N THR A 75 5.77 -33.68 -15.65
CA THR A 75 7.14 -33.35 -15.25
C THR A 75 7.55 -34.34 -14.17
N LYS A 76 8.36 -35.33 -14.53
CA LYS A 76 9.09 -36.15 -13.56
C LYS A 76 10.05 -35.24 -12.79
N VAL A 77 9.72 -34.94 -11.56
CA VAL A 77 10.70 -34.39 -10.62
C VAL A 77 11.60 -35.56 -10.22
N GLN A 78 12.78 -35.65 -10.82
CA GLN A 78 13.85 -36.45 -10.32
C GLN A 78 14.36 -35.83 -9.03
N SER A 79 14.11 -36.50 -7.92
CA SER A 79 14.78 -36.23 -6.64
C SER A 79 16.22 -36.77 -6.78
N GLU A 80 17.13 -35.92 -7.16
CA GLU A 80 18.56 -36.21 -6.99
C GLU A 80 18.91 -36.00 -5.51
N ASN A 81 19.02 -37.10 -4.79
CA ASN A 81 19.67 -37.13 -3.48
C ASN A 81 21.15 -36.82 -3.67
N ASN A 82 21.53 -35.56 -3.56
CA ASN A 82 22.92 -35.17 -3.48
C ASN A 82 23.51 -35.53 -2.11
N SER A 83 24.05 -36.76 -2.02
CA SER A 83 24.89 -37.21 -0.90
C SER A 83 26.31 -36.60 -0.97
N PHE A 84 26.44 -35.33 -1.34
CA PHE A 84 27.73 -34.65 -1.47
C PHE A 84 28.41 -34.35 -0.13
N PHE A 85 27.64 -34.29 0.94
CA PHE A 85 28.17 -33.95 2.27
C PHE A 85 28.69 -35.13 3.09
N ALA A 86 28.36 -36.37 2.73
CA ALA A 86 28.76 -37.53 3.52
C ALA A 86 30.27 -37.86 3.44
N ASN A 87 30.94 -37.49 2.36
CA ASN A 87 32.34 -37.85 2.15
C ASN A 87 33.38 -36.80 2.60
N LEU A 88 32.91 -35.66 3.17
CA LEU A 88 33.78 -34.55 3.59
C LEU A 88 34.35 -34.70 5.02
N PHE A 89 33.80 -35.64 5.81
CA PHE A 89 34.15 -35.77 7.25
C PHE A 89 35.11 -36.95 7.58
N GLU A 90 35.56 -37.71 6.60
CA GLU A 90 36.39 -38.91 6.88
C GLU A 90 37.90 -38.67 6.97
N LYS A 91 38.41 -37.43 6.80
CA LYS A 91 39.86 -37.18 6.92
C LYS A 91 40.16 -36.17 8.05
N PRO A 92 40.92 -36.57 9.12
CA PRO A 92 41.18 -35.72 10.26
C PRO A 92 41.98 -34.43 9.97
N ALA A 93 42.63 -34.33 8.82
CA ALA A 93 43.40 -33.14 8.44
C ALA A 93 42.53 -31.98 7.90
N PHE A 94 41.26 -32.23 7.58
CA PHE A 94 40.32 -31.19 7.11
C PHE A 94 39.55 -30.51 8.23
N SER A 95 39.59 -31.04 9.46
CA SER A 95 38.78 -30.56 10.58
C SER A 95 39.15 -29.14 11.01
N PHE A 96 40.40 -28.71 10.88
CA PHE A 96 40.82 -27.36 11.30
C PHE A 96 40.55 -26.32 10.21
N ALA A 97 40.61 -26.67 8.91
CA ALA A 97 40.33 -25.75 7.81
C ALA A 97 38.83 -25.45 7.71
N THR A 98 37.97 -26.44 7.95
CA THR A 98 36.50 -26.23 7.96
C THR A 98 36.05 -25.43 9.13
N ALA A 99 36.64 -25.62 10.35
CA ALA A 99 36.33 -24.80 11.53
C ALA A 99 36.69 -23.31 11.27
N PHE A 100 37.82 -23.04 10.63
CA PHE A 100 38.26 -21.69 10.32
C PHE A 100 37.33 -21.00 9.29
N VAL A 101 36.90 -21.71 8.25
CA VAL A 101 35.96 -21.20 7.24
C VAL A 101 34.59 -20.91 7.85
N VAL A 102 34.10 -21.77 8.75
CA VAL A 102 32.83 -21.53 9.46
C VAL A 102 32.91 -20.32 10.38
N ILE A 103 34.01 -20.16 11.12
CA ILE A 103 34.24 -18.99 11.97
C ILE A 103 34.32 -17.72 11.12
N LEU A 104 35.04 -17.76 10.01
CA LEU A 104 35.15 -16.62 9.08
C LEU A 104 33.80 -16.24 8.47
N ALA A 105 32.98 -17.23 8.09
CA ALA A 105 31.63 -17.01 7.60
C ALA A 105 30.72 -16.40 8.69
N ILE A 106 30.81 -16.85 9.93
CA ILE A 106 30.07 -16.28 11.05
C ILE A 106 30.51 -14.84 11.33
N VAL A 107 31.80 -14.56 11.28
CA VAL A 107 32.35 -13.21 11.46
C VAL A 107 31.88 -12.29 10.30
N LEU A 108 31.88 -12.76 9.07
CA LEU A 108 31.36 -12.00 7.92
C LEU A 108 29.85 -11.77 8.03
N ILE A 109 29.09 -12.73 8.54
CA ILE A 109 27.64 -12.56 8.79
C ILE A 109 27.42 -11.53 9.91
N ILE A 110 28.26 -11.52 10.95
CA ILE A 110 28.16 -10.55 12.04
C ILE A 110 28.55 -9.15 11.58
N ILE A 111 29.60 -9.01 10.76
CA ILE A 111 30.04 -7.71 10.23
C ILE A 111 29.09 -7.18 9.17
N ASN A 112 28.52 -8.06 8.32
CA ASN A 112 27.54 -7.71 7.32
C ASN A 112 26.09 -7.84 7.80
N ARG A 113 25.85 -7.98 9.10
CA ARG A 113 24.46 -7.79 9.56
C ARG A 113 24.03 -6.38 9.13
N PRO A 114 23.01 -6.25 8.24
CA PRO A 114 22.40 -4.95 8.09
C PRO A 114 22.06 -4.50 9.50
N ASN A 115 22.43 -3.28 9.88
CA ASN A 115 21.95 -2.68 11.12
C ASN A 115 20.45 -2.95 11.12
N ILE A 116 20.01 -3.91 11.94
CA ILE A 116 18.60 -4.06 12.26
C ILE A 116 18.35 -2.77 13.04
N VAL A 117 17.92 -1.74 12.32
CA VAL A 117 17.32 -0.57 12.92
C VAL A 117 16.21 -1.16 13.75
N GLU A 118 16.38 -1.14 15.07
CA GLU A 118 15.39 -1.60 16.02
C GLU A 118 14.12 -0.84 15.64
N LYS A 119 13.16 -1.55 15.01
CA LYS A 119 11.95 -0.92 14.51
C LYS A 119 11.21 -0.45 15.77
N LYS A 120 11.31 0.85 16.07
CA LYS A 120 10.60 1.45 17.21
C LYS A 120 9.13 1.09 17.05
N ASP A 121 8.61 0.33 17.99
CA ASP A 121 7.17 0.08 18.07
C ASP A 121 6.57 1.18 18.93
N PHE A 122 5.88 2.11 18.27
CA PHE A 122 5.25 3.23 18.96
C PHE A 122 3.90 2.87 19.58
N ALA A 123 3.50 1.60 19.56
CA ALA A 123 2.23 1.11 20.11
C ALA A 123 1.01 1.97 19.69
N VAL A 124 1.02 2.41 18.44
CA VAL A 124 0.04 3.36 17.86
C VAL A 124 -1.42 2.90 17.98
N GLU A 125 -1.68 1.61 18.18
CA GLU A 125 -3.03 1.05 18.29
C GLU A 125 -3.64 1.19 19.70
N GLN A 126 -2.87 1.66 20.70
CA GLN A 126 -3.31 1.64 22.10
C GLN A 126 -4.14 2.85 22.54
N LEU A 127 -4.24 3.90 21.75
CA LEU A 127 -4.84 5.18 22.15
C LEU A 127 -6.36 5.31 21.90
N GLY A 128 -7.04 4.23 21.51
CA GLY A 128 -8.50 4.22 21.34
C GLY A 128 -9.02 4.93 20.08
N SER A 129 -10.31 5.28 20.06
CA SER A 129 -11.00 5.81 18.87
C SER A 129 -10.52 7.17 18.41
N LYS A 130 -9.92 7.97 19.29
CA LYS A 130 -9.30 9.26 18.93
C LYS A 130 -7.95 9.11 18.23
N ASN A 131 -7.35 7.93 18.28
CA ASN A 131 -6.04 7.71 17.68
C ASN A 131 -6.09 7.85 16.17
N MET A 132 -5.19 8.68 15.62
CA MET A 132 -5.10 8.95 14.18
C MET A 132 -4.90 7.68 13.33
N PHE A 133 -4.12 6.72 13.83
CA PHE A 133 -3.93 5.42 13.18
C PHE A 133 -5.25 4.64 13.06
N VAL A 134 -6.01 4.57 14.18
CA VAL A 134 -7.29 3.85 14.22
C VAL A 134 -8.29 4.49 13.27
N GLN A 135 -8.37 5.83 13.27
CA GLN A 135 -9.28 6.57 12.38
C GLN A 135 -8.89 6.41 10.92
N ALA A 136 -7.61 6.57 10.57
CA ALA A 136 -7.12 6.40 9.20
C ALA A 136 -7.43 5.00 8.66
N LYS A 137 -7.17 3.95 9.46
CA LYS A 137 -7.44 2.55 9.10
C LYS A 137 -8.93 2.27 8.96
N SER A 138 -9.76 2.81 9.86
CA SER A 138 -11.23 2.66 9.80
C SER A 138 -11.80 3.30 8.52
N ASN A 139 -11.35 4.51 8.20
CA ASN A 139 -11.79 5.22 7.00
C ASN A 139 -11.31 4.52 5.73
N PHE A 140 -10.06 4.05 5.70
CA PHE A 140 -9.55 3.24 4.59
C PHE A 140 -10.38 1.99 4.35
N ASN A 141 -10.72 1.25 5.41
CA ASN A 141 -11.59 0.08 5.30
C ASN A 141 -12.99 0.47 4.78
N SER A 142 -13.51 1.61 5.20
CA SER A 142 -14.80 2.13 4.71
C SER A 142 -14.76 2.47 3.21
N ILE A 143 -13.64 2.98 2.70
CA ILE A 143 -13.40 3.15 1.25
C ILE A 143 -13.37 1.79 0.54
N LEU A 144 -12.60 0.83 1.07
CA LEU A 144 -12.51 -0.53 0.48
C LEU A 144 -13.86 -1.24 0.45
N GLU A 145 -14.70 -1.00 1.46
CA GLU A 145 -16.04 -1.60 1.55
C GLU A 145 -17.10 -0.84 0.73
N GLY A 146 -16.72 0.25 0.08
CA GLY A 146 -17.64 1.12 -0.66
C GLY A 146 -18.64 1.88 0.22
N LYS A 147 -18.41 1.92 1.55
CA LYS A 147 -19.24 2.66 2.51
C LYS A 147 -18.89 4.15 2.55
N LEU A 148 -17.66 4.48 2.18
CA LEU A 148 -17.17 5.84 2.05
C LEU A 148 -16.66 6.02 0.62
N ALA A 149 -17.11 7.06 -0.07
CA ALA A 149 -16.63 7.43 -1.39
C ALA A 149 -16.04 8.84 -1.36
N PRO A 150 -15.12 9.20 -2.27
CA PRO A 150 -14.68 10.57 -2.42
C PRO A 150 -15.85 11.52 -2.61
N GLN A 151 -15.92 12.58 -1.81
CA GLN A 151 -16.95 13.62 -1.91
C GLN A 151 -16.66 14.57 -3.07
N LEU A 152 -15.39 14.70 -3.44
CA LEU A 152 -14.95 15.34 -4.66
C LEU A 152 -14.03 14.38 -5.43
N THR A 153 -14.34 14.12 -6.70
CA THR A 153 -13.44 13.41 -7.62
C THR A 153 -12.74 14.44 -8.48
N SER A 154 -11.44 14.60 -8.29
CA SER A 154 -10.59 15.52 -9.06
C SER A 154 -9.13 15.10 -8.98
N THR A 155 -8.38 15.34 -10.03
CA THR A 155 -6.92 15.22 -10.08
C THR A 155 -6.23 16.57 -9.93
N ASN A 156 -7.00 17.65 -9.86
CA ASN A 156 -6.48 19.01 -9.76
C ASN A 156 -6.26 19.40 -8.30
N SER A 157 -5.00 19.61 -7.92
CA SER A 157 -4.63 19.96 -6.55
C SER A 157 -5.29 21.24 -6.04
N ASN A 158 -5.52 22.24 -6.89
CA ASN A 158 -6.15 23.49 -6.47
C ASN A 158 -7.66 23.28 -6.20
N GLU A 159 -8.34 22.47 -7.00
CA GLU A 159 -9.73 22.12 -6.74
C GLU A 159 -9.88 21.38 -5.41
N ILE A 160 -8.98 20.44 -5.13
CA ILE A 160 -8.96 19.69 -3.87
C ILE A 160 -8.71 20.64 -2.67
N LYS A 161 -7.74 21.56 -2.76
CA LYS A 161 -7.48 22.54 -1.69
C LYS A 161 -8.70 23.45 -1.45
N ASN A 162 -9.30 23.97 -2.52
CA ASN A 162 -10.51 24.77 -2.43
C ASN A 162 -11.67 23.99 -1.84
N PHE A 163 -11.81 22.71 -2.19
CA PHE A 163 -12.84 21.84 -1.63
C PHE A 163 -12.68 21.73 -0.10
N PHE A 164 -11.48 21.48 0.41
CA PHE A 164 -11.24 21.41 1.84
C PHE A 164 -11.58 22.72 2.57
N THR A 165 -11.09 23.84 2.06
CA THR A 165 -11.38 25.18 2.62
C THR A 165 -12.88 25.49 2.62
N ASN A 166 -13.57 25.22 1.50
CA ASN A 166 -15.01 25.48 1.36
C ASN A 166 -15.86 24.56 2.26
N ASN A 167 -15.35 23.39 2.62
CA ASN A 167 -16.01 22.46 3.53
C ASN A 167 -15.60 22.64 4.99
N GLY A 168 -14.82 23.70 5.31
CA GLY A 168 -14.54 24.12 6.67
C GLY A 168 -13.33 23.48 7.34
N VAL A 169 -12.40 22.90 6.57
CA VAL A 169 -11.06 22.55 7.08
C VAL A 169 -10.29 23.85 7.35
N LYS A 170 -9.85 24.04 8.60
CA LYS A 170 -9.33 25.32 9.11
C LYS A 170 -7.80 25.47 8.95
N TYR A 171 -7.10 24.41 8.61
CA TYR A 171 -5.64 24.41 8.45
C TYR A 171 -5.21 24.35 6.99
N SER A 172 -3.94 24.70 6.73
CA SER A 172 -3.36 24.61 5.38
C SER A 172 -3.22 23.15 4.97
N THR A 173 -3.89 22.77 3.89
CA THR A 173 -3.86 21.41 3.37
C THR A 173 -2.83 21.27 2.25
N LEU A 174 -2.12 20.15 2.24
CA LEU A 174 -1.23 19.74 1.17
C LEU A 174 -1.94 18.75 0.25
N VAL A 175 -1.64 18.80 -1.02
CA VAL A 175 -2.05 17.79 -1.99
C VAL A 175 -0.78 17.22 -2.63
N PRO A 176 -0.19 16.20 -2.04
CA PRO A 176 1.06 15.65 -2.53
C PRO A 176 0.92 15.13 -3.96
N ASN A 177 1.86 15.51 -4.83
CA ASN A 177 2.04 14.88 -6.12
C ASN A 177 2.99 13.69 -5.93
N VAL A 178 2.42 12.50 -5.93
CA VAL A 178 3.11 11.26 -5.56
C VAL A 178 3.40 10.46 -6.81
N ASN A 179 4.66 10.10 -7.02
CA ASN A 179 5.05 9.23 -8.13
C ASN A 179 4.36 7.86 -7.97
N ASP A 180 3.95 7.27 -9.09
CA ASP A 180 3.29 5.96 -9.16
C ASP A 180 1.88 5.90 -8.52
N TRP A 181 1.36 7.07 -8.04
CA TRP A 181 0.02 7.19 -7.46
C TRP A 181 -0.77 8.35 -8.07
N ASN A 182 -1.96 8.06 -8.55
CA ASN A 182 -2.86 9.05 -9.10
C ASN A 182 -3.87 9.49 -8.05
N LEU A 183 -4.02 10.80 -7.86
CA LEU A 183 -5.05 11.35 -6.99
C LEU A 183 -6.43 11.03 -7.57
N LEU A 184 -7.27 10.36 -6.81
CA LEU A 184 -8.64 10.00 -7.18
C LEU A 184 -9.64 11.04 -6.72
N GLY A 185 -9.42 11.61 -5.53
CA GLY A 185 -10.32 12.60 -4.96
C GLY A 185 -10.08 12.88 -3.49
N ALA A 186 -11.05 13.57 -2.90
CA ALA A 186 -10.99 14.07 -1.53
C ALA A 186 -12.23 13.69 -0.71
N VAL A 187 -12.00 13.56 0.60
CA VAL A 187 -13.04 13.36 1.63
C VAL A 187 -12.80 14.37 2.75
N VAL A 188 -13.84 14.92 3.32
CA VAL A 188 -13.80 15.66 4.59
C VAL A 188 -14.51 14.83 5.65
N SER A 189 -13.81 14.53 6.75
CA SER A 189 -14.45 13.98 7.95
C SER A 189 -14.69 15.07 8.98
N GLU A 190 -15.58 14.80 9.93
CA GLU A 190 -15.86 15.69 11.05
C GLU A 190 -15.81 14.87 12.35
N ASP A 191 -15.08 15.37 13.33
CA ASP A 191 -15.04 14.84 14.69
C ASP A 191 -15.08 16.00 15.68
N GLN A 192 -16.04 15.97 16.61
CA GLN A 192 -16.25 16.99 17.64
C GLN A 192 -16.37 18.44 17.10
N GLY A 193 -16.91 18.60 15.88
CA GLY A 193 -17.08 19.90 15.22
C GLY A 193 -15.84 20.41 14.47
N GLU A 194 -14.71 19.70 14.52
CA GLU A 194 -13.54 19.97 13.70
C GLU A 194 -13.54 19.12 12.43
N LYS A 195 -13.00 19.67 11.35
CA LYS A 195 -13.02 19.03 10.03
C LYS A 195 -11.62 18.73 9.55
N PHE A 196 -11.46 17.54 9.02
CA PHE A 196 -10.18 16.97 8.64
C PHE A 196 -10.14 16.59 7.15
N ALA A 197 -8.97 16.81 6.54
CA ALA A 197 -8.74 16.57 5.13
C ALA A 197 -8.22 15.16 4.87
N HIS A 198 -8.81 14.50 3.88
CA HIS A 198 -8.36 13.18 3.43
C HIS A 198 -8.27 13.13 1.91
N HIS A 199 -7.27 12.41 1.42
CA HIS A 199 -7.05 12.17 0.01
C HIS A 199 -7.16 10.69 -0.30
N VAL A 200 -7.68 10.36 -1.46
CA VAL A 200 -7.71 8.99 -1.97
C VAL A 200 -6.84 8.93 -3.21
N TYR A 201 -5.89 8.02 -3.21
CA TYR A 201 -4.99 7.76 -4.33
C TYR A 201 -5.20 6.35 -4.85
N VAL A 202 -4.87 6.14 -6.11
CA VAL A 202 -4.84 4.83 -6.76
C VAL A 202 -3.53 4.68 -7.52
N SER A 203 -2.87 3.53 -7.36
CA SER A 203 -1.69 3.18 -8.15
C SER A 203 -2.08 2.61 -9.52
N GLU A 204 -1.10 2.48 -10.43
CA GLU A 204 -1.33 1.89 -11.74
C GLU A 204 -1.83 0.44 -11.68
N ASP A 205 -1.40 -0.32 -10.67
CA ASP A 205 -1.83 -1.70 -10.44
C ASP A 205 -3.15 -1.81 -9.65
N GLY A 206 -3.85 -0.68 -9.44
CA GLY A 206 -5.16 -0.62 -8.79
C GLY A 206 -5.13 -0.72 -7.27
N LYS A 207 -3.97 -0.52 -6.63
CA LYS A 207 -3.89 -0.40 -5.18
C LYS A 207 -4.42 0.95 -4.73
N LEU A 208 -5.03 0.98 -3.55
CA LEU A 208 -5.53 2.21 -2.94
C LEU A 208 -4.58 2.70 -1.85
N ALA A 209 -4.43 4.02 -1.76
CA ALA A 209 -3.86 4.68 -0.60
C ALA A 209 -4.81 5.79 -0.12
N TYR A 210 -5.06 5.78 1.17
CA TYR A 210 -5.87 6.77 1.86
C TYR A 210 -4.98 7.60 2.77
N LEU A 211 -4.86 8.87 2.48
CA LEU A 211 -4.03 9.80 3.22
C LEU A 211 -4.93 10.64 4.13
N PHE A 212 -4.80 10.49 5.42
CA PHE A 212 -5.39 11.32 6.45
C PHE A 212 -4.39 12.38 6.88
N GLN A 213 -4.73 13.65 6.74
CA GLN A 213 -3.88 14.80 7.01
C GLN A 213 -4.45 15.62 8.16
N VAL A 214 -3.61 15.94 9.13
CA VAL A 214 -3.98 16.73 10.32
C VAL A 214 -2.85 17.73 10.57
N ASP A 215 -3.20 19.01 10.80
CA ASP A 215 -2.22 19.98 11.31
C ASP A 215 -1.74 19.54 12.70
N GLU A 216 -0.43 19.62 12.95
CA GLU A 216 0.18 19.11 14.18
C GLU A 216 -0.38 19.75 15.45
N SER A 217 -0.91 20.99 15.36
CA SER A 217 -1.52 21.68 16.50
C SER A 217 -2.72 20.92 17.10
N TYR A 218 -3.44 20.12 16.30
CA TYR A 218 -4.54 19.29 16.78
C TYR A 218 -4.09 18.04 17.56
N LEU A 219 -2.80 17.71 17.51
CA LEU A 219 -2.24 16.53 18.16
C LEU A 219 -1.65 16.82 19.54
N TYR A 220 -1.34 18.09 19.85
CA TYR A 220 -0.65 18.45 21.10
C TYR A 220 -1.53 18.33 22.36
N ASP A 221 -2.82 18.59 22.27
CA ASP A 221 -3.75 18.53 23.38
C ASP A 221 -4.53 17.22 23.48
N HIS A 222 -4.41 16.35 22.46
CA HIS A 222 -5.06 15.02 22.40
C HIS A 222 -6.59 15.05 22.60
N GLU A 223 -7.22 16.21 22.45
CA GLU A 223 -8.65 16.36 22.75
C GLU A 223 -9.54 15.72 21.68
N ILE A 224 -9.18 15.89 20.40
CA ILE A 224 -9.98 15.44 19.26
C ILE A 224 -9.28 14.28 18.55
N ILE A 225 -8.03 14.51 18.12
CA ILE A 225 -7.15 13.52 17.50
C ILE A 225 -5.94 13.32 18.40
N SER A 226 -5.49 12.09 18.53
CA SER A 226 -4.31 11.75 19.32
C SER A 226 -3.31 10.93 18.53
N LEU A 227 -2.04 11.16 18.83
CA LEU A 227 -0.90 10.37 18.39
C LEU A 227 0.12 10.36 19.54
N SER A 228 0.97 9.33 19.67
CA SER A 228 1.94 9.32 20.76
C SER A 228 2.99 10.40 20.57
N ASP A 229 3.38 11.08 21.66
CA ASP A 229 4.39 12.14 21.64
C ASP A 229 5.72 11.65 21.08
N ASP A 230 6.11 10.41 21.41
CA ASP A 230 7.31 9.78 20.88
C ASP A 230 7.26 9.61 19.36
N LEU A 231 6.09 9.29 18.79
CA LEU A 231 5.94 9.20 17.34
C LEU A 231 5.96 10.58 16.70
N ILE A 232 5.26 11.57 17.28
CA ILE A 232 5.30 12.95 16.78
C ILE A 232 6.75 13.44 16.74
N LYS A 233 7.50 13.29 17.83
CA LYS A 233 8.91 13.67 17.90
C LYS A 233 9.76 12.94 16.84
N TYR A 234 9.52 11.65 16.62
CA TYR A 234 10.24 10.87 15.61
C TYR A 234 9.98 11.39 14.19
N LEU A 235 8.74 11.82 13.91
CA LEU A 235 8.36 12.42 12.63
C LEU A 235 8.93 13.84 12.47
N ASP A 236 9.05 14.61 13.56
CA ASP A 236 9.66 15.95 13.57
C ASP A 236 11.15 15.91 13.22
N GLU A 237 11.82 14.80 13.48
CA GLU A 237 13.21 14.55 13.09
C GLU A 237 13.35 14.23 11.58
N GLY A 238 12.26 14.28 10.81
CA GLY A 238 12.22 13.96 9.38
C GLY A 238 12.17 12.47 9.06
N ASN A 239 11.84 11.64 10.04
CA ASN A 239 11.71 10.20 9.84
C ASN A 239 10.30 9.81 9.38
N CYS A 240 10.18 8.63 8.78
CA CYS A 240 8.89 7.98 8.52
C CYS A 240 8.74 6.76 9.44
N TYR A 241 7.51 6.51 9.86
CA TYR A 241 7.17 5.30 10.61
C TYR A 241 6.21 4.43 9.83
N THR A 242 6.52 3.14 9.67
CA THR A 242 5.68 2.18 8.96
C THR A 242 5.25 1.05 9.87
N SER A 243 3.94 0.84 9.96
CA SER A 243 3.30 -0.30 10.60
C SER A 243 2.67 -1.20 9.55
N VAL A 244 2.95 -2.49 9.63
CA VAL A 244 2.43 -3.50 8.70
C VAL A 244 1.50 -4.44 9.46
N THR A 245 0.28 -4.58 8.97
CA THR A 245 -0.68 -5.57 9.45
C THR A 245 -1.00 -6.56 8.33
N ASP A 246 -1.73 -7.64 8.64
CA ASP A 246 -2.05 -8.69 7.64
C ASP A 246 -2.79 -8.17 6.41
N SER A 247 -3.54 -7.08 6.53
CA SER A 247 -4.41 -6.56 5.48
C SER A 247 -4.04 -5.18 4.94
N SER A 248 -3.15 -4.46 5.61
CA SER A 248 -2.79 -3.08 5.21
C SER A 248 -1.44 -2.65 5.76
N VAL A 249 -0.87 -1.67 5.10
CA VAL A 249 0.31 -0.93 5.55
C VAL A 249 -0.13 0.47 5.94
N THR A 250 0.33 0.95 7.08
CA THR A 250 0.15 2.34 7.50
C THR A 250 1.50 3.01 7.61
N LEU A 251 1.66 4.13 6.93
CA LEU A 251 2.83 4.98 6.96
C LEU A 251 2.47 6.30 7.64
N PHE A 252 3.30 6.75 8.57
CA PHE A 252 3.26 8.09 9.11
C PHE A 252 4.44 8.90 8.61
N THR A 253 4.17 10.12 8.20
CA THR A 253 5.19 11.10 7.81
C THR A 253 4.72 12.51 8.14
N LYS A 254 5.66 13.41 8.35
CA LYS A 254 5.39 14.85 8.48
C LYS A 254 5.63 15.52 7.15
N MET A 255 4.67 16.30 6.68
CA MET A 255 4.75 17.11 5.47
C MET A 255 4.43 18.57 5.86
N GLU A 256 5.42 19.45 5.84
CA GLU A 256 5.32 20.81 6.39
C GLU A 256 4.83 20.78 7.85
N ASN A 257 3.71 21.43 8.16
CA ASN A 257 3.09 21.44 9.49
C ASN A 257 2.04 20.34 9.68
N ASN A 258 1.90 19.43 8.73
CA ASN A 258 0.88 18.39 8.80
C ASN A 258 1.50 17.03 9.10
N ILE A 259 0.91 16.32 10.02
CA ILE A 259 1.14 14.89 10.20
C ILE A 259 0.18 14.14 9.27
N CYS A 260 0.73 13.24 8.49
CA CYS A 260 -0.01 12.43 7.53
C CYS A 260 0.05 10.95 7.90
N ALA A 261 -1.11 10.31 8.00
CA ALA A 261 -1.25 8.87 8.10
C ALA A 261 -1.73 8.32 6.75
N ILE A 262 -0.90 7.53 6.08
CA ILE A 262 -1.21 6.93 4.79
C ILE A 262 -1.46 5.44 4.99
N VAL A 263 -2.69 4.98 4.71
CA VAL A 263 -3.07 3.57 4.79
C VAL A 263 -3.25 3.01 3.39
N SER A 264 -2.65 1.86 3.10
CA SER A 264 -2.71 1.26 1.77
C SER A 264 -2.80 -0.27 1.84
N ASN A 265 -3.40 -0.88 0.83
CA ASN A 265 -3.32 -2.31 0.55
C ASN A 265 -2.13 -2.68 -0.37
N GLY A 266 -1.25 -1.73 -0.65
CA GLY A 266 0.03 -1.93 -1.33
C GLY A 266 1.11 -2.48 -0.40
N ASN A 267 2.33 -2.62 -0.91
CA ASN A 267 3.47 -3.02 -0.09
C ASN A 267 4.15 -1.82 0.60
N SER A 268 4.85 -2.07 1.71
CA SER A 268 5.47 -1.02 2.51
C SER A 268 6.58 -0.25 1.79
N LYS A 269 7.38 -0.94 0.96
CA LYS A 269 8.52 -0.32 0.28
C LYS A 269 8.08 0.69 -0.78
N ASP A 270 7.02 0.35 -1.53
CA ASP A 270 6.47 1.26 -2.54
C ASP A 270 5.84 2.49 -1.86
N LEU A 271 5.12 2.27 -0.75
CA LEU A 271 4.52 3.35 0.02
C LEU A 271 5.60 4.28 0.61
N GLU A 272 6.64 3.71 1.24
CA GLU A 272 7.78 4.47 1.77
C GLU A 272 8.49 5.27 0.69
N LYS A 273 8.84 4.62 -0.44
CA LYS A 273 9.48 5.29 -1.57
C LYS A 273 8.67 6.48 -2.10
N SER A 274 7.35 6.33 -2.13
CA SER A 274 6.45 7.32 -2.72
C SER A 274 6.12 8.47 -1.78
N PHE A 275 5.96 8.22 -0.48
CA PHE A 275 5.45 9.22 0.47
C PHE A 275 6.49 9.71 1.51
N CYS A 276 7.61 9.01 1.72
CA CYS A 276 8.65 9.47 2.65
C CYS A 276 9.70 10.39 1.99
N SER A 277 9.73 10.45 0.67
CA SER A 277 10.69 11.29 -0.06
C SER A 277 10.10 12.61 -0.55
N LEU A 278 8.95 13.01 -0.02
CA LEU A 278 8.23 14.24 -0.37
C LEU A 278 8.72 15.46 0.39
#